data_62b7a3fe4e3191e27f00fa11d1cf3b46
#
_entry.id   62b7a3fe4e3191e27f00fa11d1cf3b46
#
_cell.length_a   1.000
_cell.length_b   1.000
_cell.length_c   1.000
_cell.angle_alpha   90.00
_cell.angle_beta   90.00
_cell.angle_gamma   90.00
#
_symmetry.space_group_name_H-M   'P 1'
#
loop_
_entity.id
_entity.type
_entity.pdbx_description
1 polymer ?
#
loop_
_entity_poly.entity_id
_entity_poly.type
_entity_poly.pdbx_seq_one_letter_code
_entity_poly.pdbx_strand_id
1 'polypeptide(L)'
;LKPLLLHQPQIAVAEKYQDQSIDYNLDDFRKHKNFISASITHWYFTTYGISYDTSKPWLTAPRDERYSKTIIIARSHRYRQPLIDYSFLKNYENKLFVGVPEEYADMEKVLPGLEYKPVNDFLEMATVINSCRLFIGNQSFPFSLAEALKVARLLEVYYKVPNVITEGKGANHFMYQPQFEYAVKRLLEETAGGAKTE
;
A
#
# COMPACT_ATOMS: atom_id res chain seq x y z
N LEU A 1 10.45 6.52 9.67
CA LEU A 1 9.03 6.76 10.00
C LEU A 1 8.79 8.21 10.48
N LYS A 2 9.68 8.76 11.32
CA LYS A 2 9.50 10.11 11.90
C LYS A 2 9.19 11.21 10.86
N PRO A 3 9.89 11.33 9.71
CA PRO A 3 9.55 12.33 8.70
C PRO A 3 8.12 12.20 8.17
N LEU A 4 7.63 10.98 7.93
CA LEU A 4 6.25 10.75 7.49
C LEU A 4 5.22 11.19 8.53
N LEU A 5 5.45 10.87 9.80
CA LEU A 5 4.54 11.26 10.89
C LEU A 5 4.49 12.77 11.05
N LEU A 6 5.65 13.44 11.12
CA LEU A 6 5.71 14.90 11.28
C LEU A 6 5.22 15.69 10.05
N HIS A 7 5.08 15.04 8.92
CA HIS A 7 4.44 15.62 7.72
C HIS A 7 2.92 15.72 7.86
N GLN A 8 2.32 14.95 8.79
CA GLN A 8 0.87 14.97 8.97
C GLN A 8 0.46 16.18 9.83
N PRO A 9 -0.52 17.00 9.38
CA PRO A 9 -0.88 18.24 10.08
C PRO A 9 -1.44 18.01 11.48
N GLN A 10 -1.96 16.81 11.76
CA GLN A 10 -2.51 16.44 13.06
C GLN A 10 -1.46 15.90 14.05
N ILE A 11 -0.20 15.71 13.64
CA ILE A 11 0.86 15.15 14.48
C ILE A 11 1.88 16.22 14.82
N ALA A 12 1.84 16.72 16.06
CA ALA A 12 2.77 17.73 16.54
C ALA A 12 4.14 17.15 16.93
N VAL A 13 4.16 15.94 17.49
CA VAL A 13 5.36 15.29 18.01
C VAL A 13 5.39 13.83 17.60
N ALA A 14 6.55 13.33 17.20
CA ALA A 14 6.81 11.91 16.93
C ALA A 14 8.17 11.54 17.52
N GLU A 15 8.16 10.81 18.62
CA GLU A 15 9.37 10.41 19.35
C GLU A 15 9.29 8.96 19.82
N LYS A 16 10.43 8.43 20.25
CA LYS A 16 10.48 7.09 20.84
C LYS A 16 9.87 7.12 22.24
N TYR A 17 9.04 6.13 22.54
CA TYR A 17 8.48 5.94 23.87
C TYR A 17 9.59 5.73 24.91
N GLN A 18 9.50 6.45 26.03
CA GLN A 18 10.43 6.44 27.16
C GLN A 18 9.67 6.51 28.48
N ASP A 19 8.69 5.61 28.66
CA ASP A 19 7.84 5.50 29.85
C ASP A 19 6.95 6.75 30.14
N GLN A 20 6.67 7.57 29.13
CA GLN A 20 5.72 8.66 29.26
C GLN A 20 4.31 8.12 29.50
N SER A 21 3.45 8.92 30.16
CA SER A 21 2.01 8.65 30.21
C SER A 21 1.44 8.65 28.79
N ILE A 22 0.63 7.66 28.46
CA ILE A 22 -0.05 7.53 27.16
C ILE A 22 -1.56 7.38 27.39
N ASP A 23 -2.36 8.05 26.56
CA ASP A 23 -3.81 7.93 26.61
C ASP A 23 -4.30 6.65 25.90
N TYR A 24 -3.67 6.29 24.78
CA TYR A 24 -4.05 5.14 23.96
C TYR A 24 -2.84 4.29 23.59
N ASN A 25 -2.87 3.01 23.95
CA ASN A 25 -1.87 2.05 23.50
C ASN A 25 -2.39 1.33 22.24
N LEU A 26 -1.93 1.75 21.05
CA LEU A 26 -2.43 1.18 19.80
C LEU A 26 -2.16 -0.32 19.64
N ASP A 27 -1.25 -0.92 20.41
CA ASP A 27 -1.05 -2.38 20.41
C ASP A 27 -2.20 -3.17 21.07
N ASP A 28 -3.12 -2.50 21.76
CA ASP A 28 -4.24 -3.14 22.45
C ASP A 28 -5.20 -3.89 21.50
N PHE A 29 -5.23 -3.55 20.18
CA PHE A 29 -5.98 -4.32 19.19
C PHE A 29 -5.56 -5.80 19.14
N ARG A 30 -4.31 -6.14 19.52
CA ARG A 30 -3.78 -7.51 19.56
C ARG A 30 -4.42 -8.37 20.64
N LYS A 31 -5.13 -7.77 21.59
CA LYS A 31 -5.89 -8.48 22.63
C LYS A 31 -7.15 -9.18 22.05
N HIS A 32 -7.60 -8.77 20.88
CA HIS A 32 -8.71 -9.44 20.19
C HIS A 32 -8.25 -10.77 19.58
N LYS A 33 -8.90 -11.87 19.95
CA LYS A 33 -8.53 -13.24 19.53
C LYS A 33 -8.47 -13.42 18.01
N ASN A 34 -9.29 -12.69 17.28
CA ASN A 34 -9.48 -12.81 15.83
C ASN A 34 -8.86 -11.63 15.03
N PHE A 35 -7.93 -10.88 15.61
CA PHE A 35 -7.36 -9.69 14.95
C PHE A 35 -6.72 -9.96 13.58
N ILE A 36 -6.31 -11.21 13.30
CA ILE A 36 -5.76 -11.61 11.99
C ILE A 36 -6.84 -11.93 10.94
N SER A 37 -8.11 -12.04 11.33
CA SER A 37 -9.23 -12.47 10.46
C SER A 37 -10.05 -11.32 9.91
N ALA A 38 -9.73 -10.09 10.25
CA ALA A 38 -10.42 -8.89 9.79
C ALA A 38 -9.41 -7.73 9.66
N SER A 39 -9.84 -6.64 9.02
CA SER A 39 -8.99 -5.46 8.82
C SER A 39 -8.36 -4.98 10.12
N ILE A 40 -7.04 -4.90 10.17
CA ILE A 40 -6.29 -4.34 11.30
C ILE A 40 -6.76 -2.92 11.59
N THR A 41 -7.03 -2.11 10.59
CA THR A 41 -7.53 -0.74 10.74
C THR A 41 -8.84 -0.71 11.53
N HIS A 42 -9.78 -1.61 11.22
CA HIS A 42 -11.05 -1.68 11.93
C HIS A 42 -10.89 -2.17 13.38
N TRP A 43 -9.89 -3.00 13.66
CA TRP A 43 -9.58 -3.40 15.03
C TRP A 43 -9.11 -2.25 15.91
N TYR A 44 -8.34 -1.29 15.36
CA TYR A 44 -8.00 -0.06 16.09
C TYR A 44 -9.26 0.70 16.50
N PHE A 45 -10.17 0.94 15.55
CA PHE A 45 -11.41 1.66 15.84
C PHE A 45 -12.30 0.91 16.82
N THR A 46 -12.46 -0.40 16.64
CA THR A 46 -13.26 -1.25 17.55
C THR A 46 -12.70 -1.25 18.97
N THR A 47 -11.37 -1.30 19.11
CA THR A 47 -10.69 -1.31 20.41
C THR A 47 -11.02 -0.08 21.25
N TYR A 48 -11.17 1.07 20.61
CA TYR A 48 -11.40 2.35 21.30
C TYR A 48 -12.82 2.91 21.09
N GLY A 49 -13.71 2.16 20.47
CA GLY A 49 -15.09 2.63 20.21
C GLY A 49 -15.15 3.87 19.31
N ILE A 50 -14.18 4.02 18.40
CA ILE A 50 -14.10 5.16 17.50
C ILE A 50 -14.76 4.79 16.17
N SER A 51 -15.56 5.71 15.63
CA SER A 51 -16.09 5.61 14.26
C SER A 51 -15.29 6.51 13.34
N TYR A 52 -14.82 5.98 12.21
CA TYR A 52 -14.08 6.71 11.19
C TYR A 52 -14.45 6.22 9.78
N ASP A 53 -14.46 7.14 8.82
CA ASP A 53 -14.71 6.82 7.42
C ASP A 53 -13.40 6.43 6.71
N THR A 54 -13.11 5.14 6.70
CA THR A 54 -11.91 4.57 6.06
C THR A 54 -11.91 4.66 4.53
N SER A 55 -13.00 5.14 3.90
CA SER A 55 -13.04 5.40 2.46
C SER A 55 -12.24 6.65 2.05
N LYS A 56 -11.96 7.54 3.00
CA LYS A 56 -11.22 8.79 2.81
C LYS A 56 -9.73 8.63 3.06
N PRO A 57 -8.86 9.46 2.45
CA PRO A 57 -7.44 9.46 2.78
C PRO A 57 -7.22 9.94 4.22
N TRP A 58 -6.29 9.28 4.93
CA TRP A 58 -5.87 9.66 6.27
C TRP A 58 -4.38 9.96 6.40
N LEU A 59 -3.65 9.86 5.28
CA LEU A 59 -2.28 10.37 5.14
C LEU A 59 -2.21 11.38 4.01
N THR A 60 -1.28 12.32 4.16
CA THR A 60 -0.84 13.22 3.11
C THR A 60 0.64 12.97 2.79
N ALA A 61 1.04 13.15 1.56
CA ALA A 61 2.43 13.11 1.12
C ALA A 61 2.63 14.05 -0.07
N PRO A 62 3.83 14.56 -0.29
CA PRO A 62 4.13 15.30 -1.52
C PRO A 62 3.84 14.48 -2.78
N ARG A 63 3.79 15.13 -3.92
CA ARG A 63 3.72 14.48 -5.23
C ARG A 63 4.96 14.80 -6.04
N ASP A 64 5.34 13.86 -6.89
CA ASP A 64 6.45 13.97 -7.83
C ASP A 64 5.99 13.48 -9.21
N GLU A 65 5.77 14.40 -10.12
CA GLU A 65 5.22 14.12 -11.45
C GLU A 65 6.04 13.13 -12.29
N ARG A 66 7.30 12.90 -11.93
CA ARG A 66 8.14 11.88 -12.59
C ARG A 66 7.52 10.47 -12.52
N TYR A 67 6.72 10.20 -11.49
CA TYR A 67 6.08 8.90 -11.28
C TYR A 67 4.63 8.83 -11.76
N SER A 68 4.07 9.90 -12.32
CA SER A 68 2.64 9.98 -12.69
C SER A 68 2.18 8.94 -13.71
N LYS A 69 3.10 8.36 -14.47
CA LYS A 69 2.83 7.29 -15.45
C LYS A 69 3.35 5.92 -15.00
N THR A 70 3.86 5.79 -13.78
CA THR A 70 4.59 4.62 -13.30
C THR A 70 3.67 3.65 -12.56
N ILE A 71 3.85 2.35 -12.82
CA ILE A 71 3.30 1.26 -12.01
C ILE A 71 4.31 0.99 -10.89
N ILE A 72 3.94 1.26 -9.65
CA ILE A 72 4.77 0.95 -8.47
C ILE A 72 4.42 -0.44 -7.96
N ILE A 73 5.44 -1.28 -7.78
CA ILE A 73 5.31 -2.64 -7.29
C ILE A 73 6.01 -2.74 -5.93
N ALA A 74 5.34 -3.37 -4.95
CA ALA A 74 5.93 -3.75 -3.68
C ALA A 74 5.37 -5.11 -3.24
N ARG A 75 6.22 -6.14 -3.17
CA ARG A 75 5.79 -7.49 -2.83
C ARG A 75 6.73 -8.09 -1.80
N SER A 76 6.34 -7.96 -0.53
CA SER A 76 7.13 -8.52 0.58
C SER A 76 7.13 -10.06 0.55
N HIS A 77 8.13 -10.67 1.20
CA HIS A 77 8.23 -12.13 1.29
C HIS A 77 7.05 -12.75 2.07
N ARG A 78 6.47 -11.99 3.00
CA ARG A 78 5.28 -12.43 3.75
C ARG A 78 4.00 -12.25 2.92
N TYR A 79 3.00 -13.07 3.20
CA TYR A 79 1.66 -12.93 2.63
C TYR A 79 1.62 -12.92 1.09
N ARG A 80 2.50 -13.71 0.47
CA ARG A 80 2.43 -13.98 -0.97
C ARG A 80 1.35 -15.02 -1.23
N GLN A 81 0.38 -14.66 -2.05
CA GLN A 81 -0.66 -15.61 -2.49
C GLN A 81 -0.04 -16.65 -3.41
N PRO A 82 -0.18 -17.95 -3.09
CA PRO A 82 0.31 -19.01 -3.97
C PRO A 82 -0.30 -18.92 -5.38
N LEU A 83 0.45 -19.35 -6.38
CA LEU A 83 0.03 -19.38 -7.78
C LEU A 83 -0.24 -18.02 -8.42
N ILE A 84 0.18 -16.92 -7.80
CA ILE A 84 0.17 -15.60 -8.43
C ILE A 84 1.51 -15.34 -9.11
N ASP A 85 1.44 -15.16 -10.42
CA ASP A 85 2.58 -14.82 -11.27
C ASP A 85 2.50 -13.36 -11.72
N TYR A 86 3.56 -12.61 -11.44
CA TYR A 86 3.71 -11.22 -11.85
C TYR A 86 4.34 -11.06 -13.23
N SER A 87 4.81 -12.14 -13.87
CA SER A 87 5.57 -12.08 -15.12
C SER A 87 4.81 -11.45 -16.29
N PHE A 88 3.46 -11.50 -16.28
CA PHE A 88 2.65 -10.84 -17.32
C PHE A 88 2.82 -9.32 -17.32
N LEU A 89 3.25 -8.72 -16.21
CA LEU A 89 3.53 -7.28 -16.12
C LEU A 89 4.68 -6.85 -17.05
N LYS A 90 5.48 -7.78 -17.57
CA LYS A 90 6.50 -7.47 -18.60
C LYS A 90 5.90 -6.74 -19.83
N ASN A 91 4.63 -6.95 -20.09
CA ASN A 91 3.91 -6.33 -21.22
C ASN A 91 3.54 -4.84 -20.98
N TYR A 92 3.79 -4.33 -19.80
CA TYR A 92 3.52 -2.93 -19.45
C TYR A 92 4.84 -2.18 -19.26
N GLU A 93 4.86 -0.91 -19.65
CA GLU A 93 6.01 -0.03 -19.50
C GLU A 93 6.01 0.70 -18.13
N ASN A 94 7.09 1.41 -17.83
CA ASN A 94 7.22 2.29 -16.67
C ASN A 94 6.89 1.60 -15.34
N LYS A 95 7.64 0.55 -15.03
CA LYS A 95 7.52 -0.20 -13.77
C LYS A 95 8.68 0.13 -12.83
N LEU A 96 8.37 0.27 -11.56
CA LEU A 96 9.35 0.57 -10.52
C LEU A 96 9.05 -0.26 -9.27
N PHE A 97 10.08 -0.84 -8.66
CA PHE A 97 9.94 -1.54 -7.40
C PHE A 97 10.34 -0.63 -6.22
N VAL A 98 9.53 -0.65 -5.16
CA VAL A 98 9.86 -0.06 -3.85
C VAL A 98 9.77 -1.15 -2.77
N GLY A 99 10.74 -1.19 -1.87
CA GLY A 99 10.82 -2.22 -0.83
C GLY A 99 12.26 -2.44 -0.40
N VAL A 100 12.56 -3.60 0.19
CA VAL A 100 13.92 -3.96 0.56
C VAL A 100 14.65 -4.66 -0.60
N PRO A 101 16.01 -4.58 -0.66
CA PRO A 101 16.78 -5.15 -1.76
C PRO A 101 16.52 -6.62 -2.05
N GLU A 102 16.27 -7.43 -1.00
CA GLU A 102 16.03 -8.87 -1.12
C GLU A 102 14.69 -9.16 -1.82
N GLU A 103 13.66 -8.36 -1.55
CA GLU A 103 12.35 -8.46 -2.19
C GLU A 103 12.41 -8.01 -3.65
N TYR A 104 13.23 -6.98 -3.93
CA TYR A 104 13.52 -6.54 -5.30
C TYR A 104 14.22 -7.64 -6.09
N ALA A 105 15.29 -8.24 -5.55
CA ALA A 105 16.03 -9.29 -6.22
C ALA A 105 15.17 -10.50 -6.61
N ASP A 106 14.15 -10.81 -5.81
CA ASP A 106 13.15 -11.83 -6.16
C ASP A 106 12.23 -11.37 -7.30
N MET A 107 11.79 -10.12 -7.27
CA MET A 107 10.91 -9.59 -8.32
C MET A 107 11.65 -9.39 -9.65
N GLU A 108 12.92 -9.03 -9.64
CA GLU A 108 13.74 -8.90 -10.84
C GLU A 108 13.89 -10.24 -11.59
N LYS A 109 13.95 -11.37 -10.89
CA LYS A 109 13.93 -12.71 -11.52
C LYS A 109 12.64 -12.96 -12.30
N VAL A 110 11.53 -12.40 -11.85
CA VAL A 110 10.20 -12.54 -12.46
C VAL A 110 9.97 -11.49 -13.55
N LEU A 111 10.50 -10.29 -13.34
CA LEU A 111 10.39 -9.13 -14.23
C LEU A 111 11.79 -8.58 -14.56
N PRO A 112 12.54 -9.23 -15.47
CA PRO A 112 13.87 -8.74 -15.86
C PRO A 112 13.82 -7.29 -16.35
N GLY A 113 14.75 -6.46 -15.87
CA GLY A 113 14.81 -5.03 -16.17
C GLY A 113 13.83 -4.17 -15.37
N LEU A 114 13.21 -4.71 -14.31
CA LEU A 114 12.45 -3.91 -13.34
C LEU A 114 13.39 -2.93 -12.65
N GLU A 115 13.07 -1.66 -12.66
CA GLU A 115 13.86 -0.64 -11.96
C GLU A 115 13.63 -0.73 -10.43
N TYR A 116 14.70 -0.56 -9.66
CA TYR A 116 14.65 -0.46 -8.20
C TYR A 116 14.80 0.98 -7.75
N LYS A 117 13.87 1.45 -6.93
CA LYS A 117 13.95 2.75 -6.28
C LYS A 117 14.26 2.57 -4.78
N PRO A 118 15.52 2.68 -4.37
CA PRO A 118 15.83 2.80 -2.96
C PRO A 118 15.24 4.11 -2.42
N VAL A 119 14.70 4.05 -1.21
CA VAL A 119 14.13 5.19 -0.50
C VAL A 119 14.85 5.41 0.81
N ASN A 120 15.08 6.68 1.18
CA ASN A 120 15.81 7.04 2.40
C ASN A 120 14.92 6.91 3.65
N ASP A 121 13.63 7.16 3.48
CA ASP A 121 12.65 7.06 4.55
C ASP A 121 11.23 6.81 4.03
N PHE A 122 10.28 6.71 4.96
CA PHE A 122 8.88 6.42 4.60
C PHE A 122 8.12 7.63 4.05
N LEU A 123 8.59 8.85 4.22
CA LEU A 123 7.99 10.02 3.55
C LEU A 123 8.36 10.01 2.05
N GLU A 124 9.62 9.69 1.72
CA GLU A 124 10.03 9.51 0.32
C GLU A 124 9.24 8.36 -0.33
N MET A 125 9.10 7.22 0.38
CA MET A 125 8.29 6.09 -0.12
C MET A 125 6.83 6.52 -0.35
N ALA A 126 6.23 7.25 0.58
CA ALA A 126 4.87 7.76 0.46
C ALA A 126 4.74 8.75 -0.71
N THR A 127 5.75 9.59 -0.95
CA THR A 127 5.81 10.51 -2.10
C THR A 127 5.80 9.75 -3.43
N VAL A 128 6.64 8.73 -3.57
CA VAL A 128 6.68 7.87 -4.77
C VAL A 128 5.32 7.20 -4.99
N ILE A 129 4.73 6.62 -3.95
CA ILE A 129 3.44 5.94 -4.00
C ILE A 129 2.30 6.93 -4.31
N ASN A 130 2.29 8.12 -3.67
CA ASN A 130 1.26 9.15 -3.89
C ASN A 130 1.24 9.67 -5.34
N SER A 131 2.32 9.48 -6.05
CA SER A 131 2.52 10.02 -7.40
C SER A 131 2.25 9.00 -8.50
N CYS A 132 2.09 7.72 -8.17
CA CYS A 132 2.02 6.64 -9.16
C CYS A 132 0.69 6.62 -9.92
N ARG A 133 0.73 6.02 -11.12
CA ARG A 133 -0.46 5.69 -11.89
C ARG A 133 -1.25 4.54 -11.27
N LEU A 134 -0.54 3.53 -10.81
CA LEU A 134 -1.11 2.34 -10.16
C LEU A 134 -0.10 1.78 -9.16
N PHE A 135 -0.55 1.47 -7.96
CA PHE A 135 0.21 0.71 -6.98
C PHE A 135 -0.25 -0.75 -6.96
N ILE A 136 0.69 -1.69 -7.00
CA ILE A 136 0.42 -3.13 -6.89
C ILE A 136 1.27 -3.70 -5.75
N GLY A 137 0.64 -4.35 -4.79
CA GLY A 137 1.39 -4.95 -3.69
C GLY A 137 0.59 -5.95 -2.88
N ASN A 138 1.31 -6.69 -2.04
CA ASN A 138 0.70 -7.58 -1.06
C ASN A 138 0.51 -6.87 0.30
N GLN A 139 0.01 -7.60 1.30
CA GLN A 139 -0.27 -7.09 2.66
C GLN A 139 1.02 -6.68 3.38
N SER A 140 1.54 -5.50 3.07
CA SER A 140 2.81 -4.96 3.54
C SER A 140 2.71 -3.47 3.86
N PHE A 141 3.74 -2.92 4.51
CA PHE A 141 3.75 -1.49 4.87
C PHE A 141 3.61 -0.55 3.65
N PRO A 142 4.28 -0.78 2.50
CA PRO A 142 4.04 0.04 1.30
C PRO A 142 2.58 0.03 0.85
N PHE A 143 1.88 -1.12 0.98
CA PHE A 143 0.45 -1.17 0.68
C PHE A 143 -0.37 -0.32 1.66
N SER A 144 0.00 -0.30 2.95
CA SER A 144 -0.67 0.55 3.94
C SER A 144 -0.56 2.04 3.59
N LEU A 145 0.56 2.47 3.01
CA LEU A 145 0.71 3.84 2.49
C LEU A 145 -0.21 4.10 1.31
N ALA A 146 -0.26 3.18 0.34
CA ALA A 146 -1.15 3.30 -0.82
C ALA A 146 -2.63 3.34 -0.40
N GLU A 147 -3.02 2.52 0.59
CA GLU A 147 -4.37 2.53 1.17
C GLU A 147 -4.67 3.85 1.89
N ALA A 148 -3.73 4.36 2.69
CA ALA A 148 -3.90 5.59 3.42
C ALA A 148 -3.99 6.85 2.53
N LEU A 149 -3.27 6.85 1.40
CA LEU A 149 -3.25 7.92 0.41
C LEU A 149 -4.39 7.82 -0.63
N LYS A 150 -5.11 6.69 -0.67
CA LYS A 150 -6.20 6.41 -1.63
C LYS A 150 -5.81 6.53 -3.10
N VAL A 151 -4.56 6.23 -3.44
CA VAL A 151 -4.14 6.10 -4.84
C VAL A 151 -4.84 4.90 -5.51
N ALA A 152 -4.84 4.84 -6.85
CA ALA A 152 -5.26 3.62 -7.54
C ALA A 152 -4.37 2.45 -7.10
N ARG A 153 -4.94 1.44 -6.48
CA ARG A 153 -4.18 0.38 -5.82
C ARG A 153 -4.82 -0.99 -5.96
N LEU A 154 -3.97 -1.99 -6.05
CA LEU A 154 -4.36 -3.39 -6.25
C LEU A 154 -3.66 -4.27 -5.22
N LEU A 155 -4.43 -4.83 -4.29
CA LEU A 155 -3.96 -5.66 -3.19
C LEU A 155 -3.92 -7.14 -3.58
N GLU A 156 -2.75 -7.76 -3.49
CA GLU A 156 -2.62 -9.22 -3.43
C GLU A 156 -3.03 -9.69 -2.03
N VAL A 157 -4.15 -10.40 -1.93
CA VAL A 157 -4.66 -10.91 -0.65
C VAL A 157 -4.18 -12.33 -0.42
N TYR A 158 -3.49 -12.56 0.70
CA TYR A 158 -3.13 -13.90 1.15
C TYR A 158 -4.31 -14.54 1.89
N TYR A 159 -4.84 -15.61 1.34
CA TYR A 159 -6.10 -16.21 1.80
C TYR A 159 -6.11 -16.70 3.25
N LYS A 160 -4.93 -17.07 3.82
CA LYS A 160 -4.85 -17.56 5.20
C LYS A 160 -4.91 -16.44 6.25
N VAL A 161 -4.59 -15.21 5.86
CA VAL A 161 -4.51 -14.06 6.80
C VAL A 161 -5.10 -12.83 6.11
N PRO A 162 -6.43 -12.78 5.88
CA PRO A 162 -7.07 -11.66 5.19
C PRO A 162 -7.29 -10.46 6.13
N ASN A 163 -6.20 -9.90 6.66
CA ASN A 163 -6.22 -8.84 7.67
C ASN A 163 -6.00 -7.42 7.12
N VAL A 164 -6.02 -7.27 5.80
CA VAL A 164 -5.99 -5.98 5.12
C VAL A 164 -7.15 -5.93 4.14
N ILE A 165 -7.91 -4.85 4.19
CA ILE A 165 -9.06 -4.58 3.32
C ILE A 165 -8.80 -3.26 2.60
N THR A 166 -9.20 -3.18 1.34
CA THR A 166 -9.15 -1.96 0.53
C THR A 166 -10.50 -1.27 0.54
N GLU A 167 -10.53 0.05 0.74
CA GLU A 167 -11.78 0.81 0.83
C GLU A 167 -11.68 2.15 0.10
N GLY A 168 -12.81 2.64 -0.39
CA GLY A 168 -12.91 3.93 -1.07
C GLY A 168 -12.46 3.91 -2.54
N LYS A 169 -12.28 5.09 -3.10
CA LYS A 169 -11.92 5.27 -4.51
C LYS A 169 -10.56 4.60 -4.81
N GLY A 170 -10.45 3.93 -5.95
CA GLY A 170 -9.22 3.27 -6.39
C GLY A 170 -8.90 1.95 -5.69
N ALA A 171 -9.78 1.48 -4.77
CA ALA A 171 -9.61 0.24 -4.02
C ALA A 171 -9.90 -0.98 -4.89
N ASN A 172 -8.94 -1.89 -5.00
CA ASN A 172 -9.09 -3.17 -5.69
C ASN A 172 -8.23 -4.24 -5.01
N HIS A 173 -8.63 -5.50 -5.16
CA HIS A 173 -7.87 -6.63 -4.65
C HIS A 173 -7.98 -7.84 -5.57
N PHE A 174 -7.07 -8.79 -5.40
CA PHE A 174 -7.09 -10.06 -6.11
C PHE A 174 -6.56 -11.22 -5.25
N MET A 175 -7.01 -12.42 -5.55
CA MET A 175 -6.56 -13.69 -4.98
C MET A 175 -6.24 -14.72 -6.06
N TYR A 176 -6.65 -14.47 -7.31
CA TYR A 176 -6.52 -15.39 -8.44
C TYR A 176 -5.87 -14.70 -9.62
N GLN A 177 -5.09 -15.44 -10.40
CA GLN A 177 -4.36 -14.91 -11.55
C GLN A 177 -5.25 -14.20 -12.59
N PRO A 178 -6.38 -14.76 -13.06
CA PRO A 178 -7.23 -14.06 -14.03
C PRO A 178 -7.82 -12.75 -13.48
N GLN A 179 -8.12 -12.69 -12.19
CA GLN A 179 -8.59 -11.48 -11.53
C GLN A 179 -7.49 -10.41 -11.51
N PHE A 180 -6.24 -10.81 -11.23
CA PHE A 180 -5.08 -9.93 -11.23
C PHE A 180 -4.88 -9.28 -12.60
N GLU A 181 -4.78 -10.10 -13.66
CA GLU A 181 -4.56 -9.63 -15.03
C GLU A 181 -5.69 -8.69 -15.50
N TYR A 182 -6.93 -9.07 -15.27
CA TYR A 182 -8.09 -8.25 -15.59
C TYR A 182 -8.08 -6.90 -14.85
N ALA A 183 -7.79 -6.92 -13.54
CA ALA A 183 -7.78 -5.71 -12.72
C ALA A 183 -6.68 -4.73 -13.16
N VAL A 184 -5.48 -5.22 -13.47
CA VAL A 184 -4.39 -4.37 -13.97
C VAL A 184 -4.80 -3.69 -15.28
N LYS A 185 -5.31 -4.46 -16.24
CA LYS A 185 -5.75 -3.92 -17.53
C LYS A 185 -6.80 -2.82 -17.33
N ARG A 186 -7.86 -3.12 -16.60
CA ARG A 186 -8.97 -2.18 -16.35
C ARG A 186 -8.52 -0.90 -15.67
N LEU A 187 -7.72 -1.02 -14.58
CA LEU A 187 -7.25 0.14 -13.83
C LEU A 187 -6.33 1.06 -14.64
N LEU A 188 -5.51 0.49 -15.52
CA LEU A 188 -4.67 1.27 -16.41
C LEU A 188 -5.47 1.96 -17.52
N GLU A 189 -6.55 1.36 -18.01
CA GLU A 189 -7.49 2.00 -18.95
C GLU A 189 -8.24 3.16 -18.28
N GLU A 190 -8.78 2.96 -17.08
CA GLU A 190 -9.47 3.98 -16.29
C GLU A 190 -8.58 5.19 -15.98
N THR A 191 -7.32 4.95 -15.58
CA THR A 191 -6.35 6.01 -15.28
C THR A 191 -5.83 6.73 -16.54
N ALA A 192 -5.95 6.15 -17.73
CA ALA A 192 -5.64 6.79 -19.00
C ALA A 192 -6.79 7.68 -19.51
N GLY A 193 -8.03 7.28 -19.23
CA GLY A 193 -9.24 8.00 -19.67
C GLY A 193 -9.59 9.24 -18.84
N GLY A 194 -9.16 9.28 -17.58
CA GLY A 194 -9.44 10.38 -16.64
C GLY A 194 -8.77 11.73 -16.97
N ALA A 195 -7.96 11.80 -18.02
CA ALA A 195 -7.35 13.03 -18.51
C ALA A 195 -8.23 13.80 -19.55
N LYS A 196 -9.48 13.36 -19.78
CA LYS A 196 -10.35 13.94 -20.82
C LYS A 196 -11.67 14.52 -20.34
N THR A 197 -11.87 14.72 -19.04
CA THR A 197 -13.09 15.39 -18.54
C THR A 197 -12.76 16.30 -17.37
N GLU A 198 -12.34 17.52 -17.68
CA GLU A 198 -12.67 18.77 -16.98
C GLU A 198 -12.53 19.93 -17.97
#